data_9e71d3aa3097754a8d18e58cd58bb01c
#
_entry.id   9e71d3aa3097754a8d18e58cd58bb01c
#
_cell.length_a   1.000
_cell.length_b   1.000
_cell.length_c   1.000
_cell.angle_alpha   90.00
_cell.angle_beta   90.00
_cell.angle_gamma   90.00
#
_symmetry.space_group_name_H-M   'P 1'
#
loop_
_entity.id
_entity.type
_entity.pdbx_description
1 polymer ?
#
loop_
_entity_poly.entity_id
_entity_poly.type
_entity_poly.pdbx_seq_one_letter_code
_entity_poly.pdbx_strand_id
1 'polypeptide(L)'
;DIRALHAKSGVFTYDPGYLSTASNSSNITFIDGDKGILLYRGYPIEQLATHCDFIDVCHLLMKGELPDTQQKSEFDRSIKDHSMLHEQLVRFFSGFRRDAHPMAVMVGVVGALSAFYHEALNISDPVYREQSAFRLIAKLPTIAAMAYKYNIGQPFIYPQNQLGYAENFLHMMFAVPSEKYEVNPVIVRALDRILILHADHEQNASTSTVRLVGSSGANPFACVSAGISCLWGPAHGGANEACLQMLEEIGDVSRIDEYIKRAKDKDSNYRLMGFGHRVYKNFDPRAKLMRETCHEVLNELGLHND
;
A
#
# COMPACT_ATOMS: atom_id res chain seq x y z
N ASP A 1 10.10 10.78 -27.77
CA ASP A 1 9.94 9.36 -28.09
C ASP A 1 11.23 8.81 -28.70
N ILE A 2 11.89 7.89 -28.00
CA ILE A 2 13.21 7.36 -28.39
C ILE A 2 13.12 6.08 -29.25
N ARG A 3 11.93 5.60 -29.59
CA ARG A 3 11.75 4.34 -30.34
C ARG A 3 12.54 4.28 -31.66
N ALA A 4 12.70 5.41 -32.33
CA ALA A 4 13.40 5.47 -33.59
C ALA A 4 14.93 5.66 -33.43
N LEU A 5 15.45 5.85 -32.23
CA LEU A 5 16.86 6.17 -32.01
C LEU A 5 17.78 5.06 -32.51
N HIS A 6 17.52 3.82 -32.07
CA HIS A 6 18.34 2.67 -32.46
C HIS A 6 18.31 2.44 -33.98
N ALA A 7 17.13 2.48 -34.60
CA ALA A 7 16.98 2.28 -36.04
C ALA A 7 17.74 3.32 -36.88
N LYS A 8 17.90 4.54 -36.37
CA LYS A 8 18.57 5.65 -37.09
C LYS A 8 20.06 5.76 -36.80
N SER A 9 20.51 5.35 -35.62
CA SER A 9 21.87 5.64 -35.14
C SER A 9 22.67 4.40 -34.71
N GLY A 10 22.02 3.24 -34.56
CA GLY A 10 22.63 2.02 -34.03
C GLY A 10 22.94 2.05 -32.50
N VAL A 11 22.59 3.14 -31.80
CA VAL A 11 22.87 3.29 -30.36
C VAL A 11 21.65 3.00 -29.50
N PHE A 12 21.89 2.51 -28.28
CA PHE A 12 20.88 2.35 -27.22
C PHE A 12 21.07 3.43 -26.17
N THR A 13 20.00 3.75 -25.45
CA THR A 13 20.07 4.54 -24.22
C THR A 13 20.43 3.64 -23.04
N TYR A 14 21.23 4.18 -22.12
CA TYR A 14 21.54 3.54 -20.86
C TYR A 14 21.27 4.53 -19.72
N ASP A 15 20.22 4.27 -18.94
CA ASP A 15 19.75 5.11 -17.83
C ASP A 15 19.41 4.23 -16.62
N PRO A 16 20.41 3.86 -15.79
CA PRO A 16 20.20 3.03 -14.63
C PRO A 16 19.21 3.65 -13.65
N GLY A 17 18.13 2.92 -13.35
CA GLY A 17 17.09 3.35 -12.41
C GLY A 17 16.17 4.45 -12.94
N TYR A 18 16.11 4.65 -14.25
CA TYR A 18 15.19 5.60 -14.90
C TYR A 18 15.29 7.03 -14.35
N LEU A 19 16.50 7.52 -14.16
CA LEU A 19 16.74 8.88 -13.63
C LEU A 19 16.34 9.99 -14.61
N SER A 20 16.44 9.71 -15.91
CA SER A 20 16.22 10.68 -16.99
C SER A 20 15.28 10.15 -18.07
N THR A 21 14.76 8.93 -17.93
CA THR A 21 13.90 8.28 -18.93
C THR A 21 12.51 8.05 -18.37
N ALA A 22 11.51 8.73 -18.93
CA ALA A 22 10.11 8.45 -18.63
C ALA A 22 9.67 7.14 -19.28
N SER A 23 9.16 6.19 -18.48
CA SER A 23 8.72 4.88 -18.96
C SER A 23 7.29 4.89 -19.52
N ASN A 24 6.48 5.87 -19.15
CA ASN A 24 5.10 6.05 -19.57
C ASN A 24 4.60 7.47 -19.33
N SER A 25 3.40 7.78 -19.80
CA SER A 25 2.61 8.94 -19.37
C SER A 25 1.42 8.49 -18.52
N SER A 26 1.04 9.29 -17.55
CA SER A 26 -0.09 9.03 -16.65
C SER A 26 -0.81 10.33 -16.32
N ASN A 27 -2.14 10.24 -16.12
CA ASN A 27 -2.98 11.34 -15.64
C ASN A 27 -3.43 11.10 -14.19
N ILE A 28 -2.82 10.15 -13.48
CA ILE A 28 -3.26 9.77 -12.12
C ILE A 28 -2.63 10.68 -11.09
N THR A 29 -1.31 10.72 -11.04
CA THR A 29 -0.58 11.44 -9.99
C THR A 29 0.33 12.49 -10.60
N PHE A 30 0.37 13.66 -9.96
CA PHE A 30 1.33 14.72 -10.24
C PHE A 30 2.16 15.01 -8.99
N ILE A 31 3.47 15.06 -9.16
CA ILE A 31 4.41 15.40 -8.08
C ILE A 31 5.32 16.54 -8.53
N ASP A 32 5.41 17.59 -7.70
CA ASP A 32 6.47 18.60 -7.78
C ASP A 32 7.34 18.46 -6.51
N GLY A 33 8.44 17.73 -6.64
CA GLY A 33 9.32 17.44 -5.51
C GLY A 33 10.06 18.67 -4.97
N ASP A 34 10.26 19.72 -5.78
CA ASP A 34 10.89 20.95 -5.36
C ASP A 34 9.93 21.82 -4.51
N LYS A 35 8.64 21.81 -4.84
CA LYS A 35 7.60 22.54 -4.10
C LYS A 35 6.89 21.73 -3.03
N GLY A 36 7.12 20.40 -2.97
CA GLY A 36 6.42 19.53 -2.04
C GLY A 36 4.93 19.40 -2.37
N ILE A 37 4.58 19.27 -3.65
CA ILE A 37 3.20 19.12 -4.11
C ILE A 37 2.96 17.67 -4.53
N LEU A 38 1.84 17.10 -4.07
CA LEU A 38 1.32 15.81 -4.50
C LEU A 38 -0.17 15.94 -4.79
N LEU A 39 -0.57 15.59 -6.02
CA LEU A 39 -1.95 15.61 -6.45
C LEU A 39 -2.37 14.22 -6.96
N TYR A 40 -3.57 13.78 -6.57
CA TYR A 40 -4.24 12.63 -7.21
C TYR A 40 -5.36 13.15 -8.12
N ARG A 41 -5.27 12.89 -9.42
CA ARG A 41 -6.24 13.37 -10.41
C ARG A 41 -6.49 14.90 -10.33
N GLY A 42 -5.48 15.66 -9.89
CA GLY A 42 -5.59 17.11 -9.70
C GLY A 42 -6.03 17.55 -8.31
N TYR A 43 -6.44 16.66 -7.43
CA TYR A 43 -6.82 16.97 -6.05
C TYR A 43 -5.60 16.94 -5.12
N PRO A 44 -5.36 17.99 -4.31
CA PRO A 44 -4.26 18.00 -3.35
C PRO A 44 -4.40 16.88 -2.30
N ILE A 45 -3.28 16.21 -2.02
CA ILE A 45 -3.25 15.07 -1.08
C ILE A 45 -3.74 15.48 0.31
N GLU A 46 -3.46 16.69 0.74
CA GLU A 46 -3.87 17.21 2.04
C GLU A 46 -5.40 17.33 2.14
N GLN A 47 -6.06 17.72 1.05
CA GLN A 47 -7.52 17.81 1.01
C GLN A 47 -8.14 16.41 1.01
N LEU A 48 -7.61 15.49 0.22
CA LEU A 48 -8.09 14.12 0.18
C LEU A 48 -7.95 13.44 1.55
N ALA A 49 -6.79 13.54 2.18
CA ALA A 49 -6.55 12.92 3.49
C ALA A 49 -7.35 13.58 4.63
N THR A 50 -7.83 14.81 4.46
CA THR A 50 -8.64 15.52 5.46
C THR A 50 -10.13 15.25 5.29
N HIS A 51 -10.65 15.24 4.06
CA HIS A 51 -12.08 15.30 3.77
C HIS A 51 -12.66 14.01 3.17
N CYS A 52 -11.81 13.09 2.66
CA CYS A 52 -12.25 11.86 2.04
C CYS A 52 -11.94 10.65 2.95
N ASP A 53 -12.57 9.52 2.68
CA ASP A 53 -12.13 8.20 3.11
C ASP A 53 -11.39 7.46 1.99
N PHE A 54 -10.80 6.31 2.30
CA PHE A 54 -10.02 5.56 1.33
C PHE A 54 -10.85 5.07 0.14
N ILE A 55 -12.14 4.79 0.34
CA ILE A 55 -13.05 4.36 -0.74
C ILE A 55 -13.32 5.49 -1.73
N ASP A 56 -13.44 6.74 -1.27
CA ASP A 56 -13.51 7.91 -2.14
C ASP A 56 -12.27 8.01 -3.04
N VAL A 57 -11.10 7.79 -2.45
CA VAL A 57 -9.82 7.86 -3.17
C VAL A 57 -9.65 6.69 -4.14
N CYS A 58 -10.09 5.48 -3.77
CA CYS A 58 -10.13 4.35 -4.70
C CYS A 58 -11.00 4.67 -5.93
N HIS A 59 -12.18 5.23 -5.71
CA HIS A 59 -13.05 5.67 -6.80
C HIS A 59 -12.36 6.74 -7.67
N LEU A 60 -11.80 7.77 -7.04
CA LEU A 60 -11.07 8.84 -7.74
C LEU A 60 -9.97 8.29 -8.64
N LEU A 61 -9.13 7.40 -8.12
CA LEU A 61 -8.01 6.85 -8.88
C LEU A 61 -8.48 5.95 -10.04
N MET A 62 -9.54 5.18 -9.85
CA MET A 62 -10.07 4.25 -10.84
C MET A 62 -10.97 4.94 -11.88
N LYS A 63 -11.82 5.87 -11.47
CA LYS A 63 -12.83 6.51 -12.32
C LYS A 63 -12.44 7.90 -12.81
N GLY A 64 -11.49 8.57 -12.15
CA GLY A 64 -10.97 9.88 -12.54
C GLY A 64 -11.55 11.07 -11.80
N GLU A 65 -12.68 10.89 -11.09
CA GLU A 65 -13.37 11.92 -10.31
C GLU A 65 -13.81 11.36 -8.95
N LEU A 66 -13.97 12.26 -7.98
CA LEU A 66 -14.56 11.91 -6.68
C LEU A 66 -16.03 11.46 -6.88
N PRO A 67 -16.48 10.46 -6.12
CA PRO A 67 -17.83 9.95 -6.25
C PRO A 67 -18.86 10.94 -5.67
N ASP A 68 -20.03 11.02 -6.29
CA ASP A 68 -21.22 11.52 -5.60
C ASP A 68 -21.74 10.48 -4.58
N THR A 69 -22.78 10.82 -3.82
CA THR A 69 -23.33 9.96 -2.76
C THR A 69 -23.80 8.60 -3.28
N GLN A 70 -24.42 8.57 -4.46
CA GLN A 70 -24.90 7.32 -5.06
C GLN A 70 -23.73 6.48 -5.56
N GLN A 71 -22.82 7.08 -6.30
CA GLN A 71 -21.61 6.43 -6.81
C GLN A 71 -20.76 5.83 -5.68
N LYS A 72 -20.59 6.57 -4.58
CA LYS A 72 -19.89 6.09 -3.39
C LYS A 72 -20.58 4.86 -2.79
N SER A 73 -21.90 4.92 -2.63
CA SER A 73 -22.68 3.79 -2.07
C SER A 73 -22.59 2.54 -2.94
N GLU A 74 -22.65 2.69 -4.26
CA GLU A 74 -22.54 1.58 -5.22
C GLU A 74 -21.14 0.99 -5.22
N PHE A 75 -20.11 1.85 -5.20
CA PHE A 75 -18.70 1.43 -5.17
C PHE A 75 -18.35 0.72 -3.87
N ASP A 76 -18.72 1.28 -2.71
CA ASP A 76 -18.52 0.67 -1.38
C ASP A 76 -19.21 -0.70 -1.28
N ARG A 77 -20.45 -0.81 -1.78
CA ARG A 77 -21.17 -2.09 -1.86
C ARG A 77 -20.41 -3.10 -2.70
N SER A 78 -19.92 -2.71 -3.87
CA SER A 78 -19.14 -3.58 -4.75
C SER A 78 -17.86 -4.10 -4.08
N ILE A 79 -17.19 -3.26 -3.29
CA ILE A 79 -16.03 -3.69 -2.49
C ILE A 79 -16.45 -4.68 -1.40
N LYS A 80 -17.49 -4.38 -0.63
CA LYS A 80 -17.97 -5.23 0.46
C LYS A 80 -18.41 -6.60 -0.01
N ASP A 81 -19.12 -6.67 -1.14
CA ASP A 81 -19.59 -7.93 -1.75
C ASP A 81 -18.44 -8.85 -2.20
N HIS A 82 -17.24 -8.32 -2.38
CA HIS A 82 -16.07 -9.08 -2.79
C HIS A 82 -15.04 -9.32 -1.67
N SER A 83 -15.31 -8.92 -0.43
CA SER A 83 -14.35 -8.97 0.68
C SER A 83 -14.05 -10.39 1.20
N MET A 84 -14.99 -11.32 1.09
CA MET A 84 -14.83 -12.71 1.52
C MET A 84 -13.84 -13.47 0.63
N LEU A 85 -13.04 -14.35 1.25
CA LEU A 85 -12.21 -15.31 0.53
C LEU A 85 -12.98 -16.63 0.33
N HIS A 86 -12.63 -17.35 -0.73
CA HIS A 86 -13.10 -18.71 -0.92
C HIS A 86 -12.53 -19.63 0.18
N GLU A 87 -13.34 -20.50 0.77
CA GLU A 87 -12.92 -21.37 1.88
C GLU A 87 -11.72 -22.28 1.56
N GLN A 88 -11.58 -22.72 0.32
CA GLN A 88 -10.37 -23.45 -0.09
C GLN A 88 -9.11 -22.58 -0.07
N LEU A 89 -9.24 -21.28 -0.37
CA LEU A 89 -8.13 -20.35 -0.27
C LEU A 89 -7.75 -20.11 1.21
N VAL A 90 -8.74 -20.10 2.11
CA VAL A 90 -8.48 -20.03 3.55
C VAL A 90 -7.60 -21.20 4.02
N ARG A 91 -7.84 -22.40 3.51
CA ARG A 91 -7.00 -23.58 3.80
C ARG A 91 -5.55 -23.46 3.29
N PHE A 92 -5.34 -22.62 2.27
CA PHE A 92 -4.01 -22.43 1.71
C PHE A 92 -3.03 -21.81 2.72
N PHE A 93 -3.52 -21.04 3.70
CA PHE A 93 -2.67 -20.51 4.78
C PHE A 93 -1.98 -21.61 5.59
N SER A 94 -2.59 -22.77 5.76
CA SER A 94 -2.00 -23.90 6.48
C SER A 94 -0.75 -24.49 5.81
N GLY A 95 -0.49 -24.15 4.56
CA GLY A 95 0.71 -24.54 3.82
C GLY A 95 1.93 -23.68 4.15
N PHE A 96 1.75 -22.54 4.80
CA PHE A 96 2.86 -21.70 5.24
C PHE A 96 3.35 -22.09 6.62
N ARG A 97 4.62 -21.80 6.90
CA ARG A 97 5.12 -21.85 8.29
C ARG A 97 4.46 -20.73 9.10
N ARG A 98 4.24 -20.96 10.39
CA ARG A 98 3.66 -19.95 11.28
C ARG A 98 4.54 -18.72 11.46
N ASP A 99 5.84 -18.88 11.39
CA ASP A 99 6.85 -17.83 11.46
C ASP A 99 7.18 -17.22 10.08
N ALA A 100 6.36 -17.50 9.04
CA ALA A 100 6.55 -16.93 7.73
C ALA A 100 6.32 -15.41 7.78
N HIS A 101 7.18 -14.67 7.09
CA HIS A 101 7.01 -13.22 6.95
C HIS A 101 5.64 -12.90 6.30
N PRO A 102 4.83 -11.96 6.86
CA PRO A 102 3.51 -11.67 6.34
C PRO A 102 3.49 -11.31 4.85
N MET A 103 4.51 -10.60 4.37
CA MET A 103 4.62 -10.27 2.95
C MET A 103 4.81 -11.51 2.06
N ALA A 104 5.52 -12.55 2.52
CA ALA A 104 5.63 -13.82 1.79
C ALA A 104 4.28 -14.52 1.67
N VAL A 105 3.48 -14.49 2.73
CA VAL A 105 2.11 -15.02 2.74
C VAL A 105 1.25 -14.22 1.75
N MET A 106 1.31 -12.87 1.79
CA MET A 106 0.60 -12.00 0.87
C MET A 106 0.93 -12.30 -0.60
N VAL A 107 2.22 -12.43 -0.95
CA VAL A 107 2.67 -12.79 -2.31
C VAL A 107 2.02 -14.10 -2.76
N GLY A 108 2.09 -15.15 -1.93
CA GLY A 108 1.55 -16.46 -2.25
C GLY A 108 0.03 -16.47 -2.41
N VAL A 109 -0.68 -15.90 -1.45
CA VAL A 109 -2.16 -15.91 -1.43
C VAL A 109 -2.76 -15.04 -2.53
N VAL A 110 -2.20 -13.85 -2.78
CA VAL A 110 -2.68 -12.98 -3.87
C VAL A 110 -2.44 -13.62 -5.24
N GLY A 111 -1.28 -14.25 -5.45
CA GLY A 111 -1.01 -15.01 -6.67
C GLY A 111 -1.99 -16.17 -6.85
N ALA A 112 -2.32 -16.88 -5.77
CA ALA A 112 -3.26 -18.00 -5.77
C ALA A 112 -4.70 -17.59 -6.15
N LEU A 113 -5.10 -16.31 -5.99
CA LEU A 113 -6.40 -15.81 -6.47
C LEU A 113 -6.63 -16.10 -7.96
N SER A 114 -5.55 -16.16 -8.76
CA SER A 114 -5.62 -16.53 -10.19
C SER A 114 -6.28 -17.88 -10.43
N ALA A 115 -6.19 -18.81 -9.48
CA ALA A 115 -6.79 -20.15 -9.58
C ALA A 115 -8.28 -20.18 -9.19
N PHE A 116 -8.81 -19.08 -8.61
CA PHE A 116 -10.20 -19.00 -8.14
C PHE A 116 -11.10 -18.15 -9.04
N TYR A 117 -10.52 -17.37 -9.97
CA TYR A 117 -11.24 -16.42 -10.84
C TYR A 117 -10.82 -16.63 -12.29
N HIS A 118 -11.24 -17.75 -12.88
CA HIS A 118 -10.85 -18.12 -14.25
C HIS A 118 -11.33 -17.12 -15.31
N GLU A 119 -12.48 -16.49 -15.11
CA GLU A 119 -13.03 -15.45 -15.97
C GLU A 119 -12.16 -14.17 -15.98
N ALA A 120 -11.46 -13.89 -14.87
CA ALA A 120 -10.58 -12.75 -14.76
C ALA A 120 -9.27 -12.87 -15.55
N LEU A 121 -9.05 -14.01 -16.21
CA LEU A 121 -7.88 -14.21 -17.07
C LEU A 121 -8.03 -13.54 -18.42
N ASN A 122 -9.24 -13.17 -18.84
CA ASN A 122 -9.46 -12.39 -20.06
C ASN A 122 -9.21 -10.89 -19.84
N ILE A 123 -7.94 -10.51 -19.88
CA ILE A 123 -7.54 -9.10 -19.68
C ILE A 123 -7.96 -8.15 -20.80
N SER A 124 -8.41 -8.67 -21.95
CA SER A 124 -8.91 -7.84 -23.06
C SER A 124 -10.28 -7.25 -22.75
N ASP A 125 -11.07 -7.89 -21.88
CA ASP A 125 -12.38 -7.41 -21.46
C ASP A 125 -12.24 -6.37 -20.32
N PRO A 126 -12.69 -5.11 -20.54
CA PRO A 126 -12.63 -4.07 -19.52
C PRO A 126 -13.45 -4.38 -18.27
N VAL A 127 -14.56 -5.13 -18.40
CA VAL A 127 -15.42 -5.53 -17.29
C VAL A 127 -14.65 -6.45 -16.32
N TYR A 128 -13.97 -7.46 -16.87
CA TYR A 128 -13.17 -8.37 -16.04
C TYR A 128 -11.95 -7.68 -15.40
N ARG A 129 -11.33 -6.72 -16.10
CA ARG A 129 -10.25 -5.91 -15.50
C ARG A 129 -10.76 -5.12 -14.30
N GLU A 130 -11.90 -4.47 -14.44
CA GLU A 130 -12.51 -3.70 -13.36
C GLU A 130 -12.93 -4.59 -12.18
N GLN A 131 -13.60 -5.70 -12.44
CA GLN A 131 -13.97 -6.68 -11.40
C GLN A 131 -12.74 -7.23 -10.67
N SER A 132 -11.64 -7.46 -11.39
CA SER A 132 -10.39 -7.91 -10.76
C SER A 132 -9.80 -6.85 -9.84
N ALA A 133 -9.89 -5.57 -10.20
CA ALA A 133 -9.48 -4.46 -9.34
C ALA A 133 -10.35 -4.38 -8.08
N PHE A 134 -11.68 -4.49 -8.19
CA PHE A 134 -12.59 -4.56 -7.04
C PHE A 134 -12.23 -5.74 -6.13
N ARG A 135 -12.03 -6.93 -6.68
CA ARG A 135 -11.65 -8.14 -5.94
C ARG A 135 -10.31 -7.95 -5.20
N LEU A 136 -9.32 -7.33 -5.84
CA LEU A 136 -8.03 -7.05 -5.21
C LEU A 136 -8.19 -6.06 -4.05
N ILE A 137 -8.82 -4.91 -4.27
CA ILE A 137 -9.07 -3.91 -3.23
C ILE A 137 -9.81 -4.54 -2.05
N ALA A 138 -10.87 -5.31 -2.34
CA ALA A 138 -11.73 -5.92 -1.33
C ALA A 138 -11.04 -7.02 -0.51
N LYS A 139 -10.21 -7.86 -1.15
CA LYS A 139 -9.64 -9.06 -0.53
C LYS A 139 -8.30 -8.83 0.15
N LEU A 140 -7.55 -7.81 -0.24
CA LEU A 140 -6.23 -7.54 0.35
C LEU A 140 -6.30 -7.33 1.87
N PRO A 141 -7.24 -6.56 2.44
CA PRO A 141 -7.37 -6.46 3.90
C PRO A 141 -7.68 -7.80 4.58
N THR A 142 -8.55 -8.61 3.98
CA THR A 142 -8.89 -9.93 4.51
C THR A 142 -7.69 -10.87 4.50
N ILE A 143 -6.92 -10.89 3.41
CA ILE A 143 -5.70 -11.69 3.28
C ILE A 143 -4.65 -11.24 4.31
N ALA A 144 -4.44 -9.94 4.46
CA ALA A 144 -3.48 -9.38 5.41
C ALA A 144 -3.88 -9.71 6.87
N ALA A 145 -5.14 -9.54 7.22
CA ALA A 145 -5.65 -9.88 8.55
C ALA A 145 -5.52 -11.39 8.84
N MET A 146 -5.82 -12.25 7.87
CA MET A 146 -5.66 -13.69 8.01
C MET A 146 -4.18 -14.09 8.12
N ALA A 147 -3.27 -13.45 7.38
CA ALA A 147 -1.84 -13.67 7.53
C ALA A 147 -1.36 -13.36 8.95
N TYR A 148 -1.80 -12.23 9.51
CA TYR A 148 -1.51 -11.85 10.89
C TYR A 148 -2.08 -12.86 11.90
N LYS A 149 -3.37 -13.19 11.78
CA LYS A 149 -4.04 -14.16 12.67
C LYS A 149 -3.40 -15.55 12.61
N TYR A 150 -3.00 -15.98 11.43
CA TYR A 150 -2.27 -17.24 11.25
C TYR A 150 -0.94 -17.24 12.00
N ASN A 151 -0.18 -16.15 11.88
CA ASN A 151 1.12 -15.99 12.54
C ASN A 151 1.02 -16.11 14.06
N ILE A 152 0.06 -15.41 14.67
CA ILE A 152 -0.12 -15.42 16.13
C ILE A 152 -0.94 -16.60 16.63
N GLY A 153 -1.41 -17.47 15.75
CA GLY A 153 -2.16 -18.68 16.10
C GLY A 153 -3.58 -18.43 16.60
N GLN A 154 -4.20 -17.32 16.20
CA GLN A 154 -5.59 -16.99 16.51
C GLN A 154 -6.54 -17.41 15.39
N PRO A 155 -7.84 -17.65 15.70
CA PRO A 155 -8.83 -17.93 14.68
C PRO A 155 -9.03 -16.75 13.73
N PHE A 156 -9.32 -17.04 12.47
CA PHE A 156 -9.66 -16.03 11.50
C PHE A 156 -10.98 -15.32 11.84
N ILE A 157 -10.99 -14.02 11.65
CA ILE A 157 -12.19 -13.19 11.74
C ILE A 157 -12.58 -12.80 10.33
N TYR A 158 -13.84 -12.98 9.99
CA TYR A 158 -14.38 -12.71 8.66
C TYR A 158 -14.83 -11.24 8.55
N PRO A 159 -14.82 -10.68 7.33
CA PRO A 159 -15.27 -9.31 7.10
C PRO A 159 -16.77 -9.15 7.42
N GLN A 160 -17.15 -7.96 7.84
CA GLN A 160 -18.52 -7.56 8.16
C GLN A 160 -18.95 -6.40 7.28
N ASN A 161 -20.03 -6.58 6.50
CA ASN A 161 -20.46 -5.60 5.49
C ASN A 161 -21.01 -4.30 6.08
N GLN A 162 -21.37 -4.25 7.39
CA GLN A 162 -21.81 -3.03 8.07
C GLN A 162 -20.65 -2.10 8.44
N LEU A 163 -19.40 -2.59 8.46
CA LEU A 163 -18.21 -1.80 8.81
C LEU A 163 -17.65 -1.07 7.60
N GLY A 164 -17.00 0.06 7.84
CA GLY A 164 -16.20 0.77 6.86
C GLY A 164 -14.91 0.00 6.50
N TYR A 165 -14.22 0.39 5.43
CA TYR A 165 -13.06 -0.34 4.90
C TYR A 165 -11.92 -0.50 5.92
N ALA A 166 -11.45 0.62 6.49
CA ALA A 166 -10.39 0.61 7.49
C ALA A 166 -10.84 -0.03 8.81
N GLU A 167 -12.08 0.25 9.24
CA GLU A 167 -12.68 -0.34 10.42
C GLU A 167 -12.78 -1.87 10.31
N ASN A 168 -13.23 -2.37 9.16
CA ASN A 168 -13.34 -3.81 8.90
C ASN A 168 -11.98 -4.51 8.93
N PHE A 169 -10.94 -3.88 8.37
CA PHE A 169 -9.58 -4.41 8.46
C PHE A 169 -9.10 -4.53 9.91
N LEU A 170 -9.27 -3.48 10.72
CA LEU A 170 -8.90 -3.48 12.14
C LEU A 170 -9.71 -4.52 12.92
N HIS A 171 -11.00 -4.65 12.62
CA HIS A 171 -11.84 -5.68 13.21
C HIS A 171 -11.32 -7.08 12.89
N MET A 172 -11.02 -7.38 11.64
CA MET A 172 -10.47 -8.68 11.25
C MET A 172 -9.09 -8.97 11.87
N MET A 173 -8.27 -7.93 12.06
CA MET A 173 -6.95 -8.06 12.67
C MET A 173 -7.02 -8.38 14.17
N PHE A 174 -7.88 -7.68 14.93
CA PHE A 174 -7.77 -7.62 16.38
C PHE A 174 -8.93 -8.24 17.13
N ALA A 175 -10.11 -8.39 16.53
CA ALA A 175 -11.23 -9.08 17.19
C ALA A 175 -10.92 -10.56 17.45
N VAL A 176 -11.54 -11.10 18.47
CA VAL A 176 -11.54 -12.54 18.80
C VAL A 176 -12.97 -13.01 18.99
N PRO A 177 -13.30 -14.31 18.71
CA PRO A 177 -14.67 -14.79 18.78
C PRO A 177 -15.26 -14.81 20.21
N SER A 178 -14.40 -14.73 21.23
CA SER A 178 -14.79 -14.91 22.63
C SER A 178 -15.35 -13.64 23.30
N GLU A 179 -15.16 -12.46 22.67
CA GLU A 179 -15.58 -11.18 23.24
C GLU A 179 -16.00 -10.18 22.16
N LYS A 180 -16.79 -9.18 22.57
CA LYS A 180 -17.15 -8.09 21.68
C LYS A 180 -15.94 -7.16 21.51
N TYR A 181 -15.62 -6.86 20.26
CA TYR A 181 -14.56 -5.92 19.90
C TYR A 181 -15.17 -4.69 19.21
N GLU A 182 -14.90 -3.53 19.76
CA GLU A 182 -15.28 -2.24 19.16
C GLU A 182 -14.01 -1.53 18.72
N VAL A 183 -13.97 -1.17 17.42
CA VAL A 183 -12.82 -0.50 16.85
C VAL A 183 -12.80 0.96 17.27
N ASN A 184 -11.67 1.43 17.80
CA ASN A 184 -11.52 2.82 18.18
C ASN A 184 -11.58 3.74 16.94
N PRO A 185 -12.49 4.73 16.88
CA PRO A 185 -12.68 5.56 15.71
C PRO A 185 -11.45 6.44 15.36
N VAL A 186 -10.62 6.81 16.34
CA VAL A 186 -9.36 7.55 16.08
C VAL A 186 -8.40 6.65 15.32
N ILE A 187 -8.28 5.38 15.71
CA ILE A 187 -7.42 4.41 15.02
C ILE A 187 -7.97 4.10 13.62
N VAL A 188 -9.30 3.99 13.46
CA VAL A 188 -9.93 3.85 12.13
C VAL A 188 -9.54 5.00 11.22
N ARG A 189 -9.70 6.24 11.69
CA ARG A 189 -9.37 7.43 10.92
C ARG A 189 -7.88 7.52 10.59
N ALA A 190 -7.02 7.15 11.53
CA ALA A 190 -5.58 7.12 11.32
C ALA A 190 -5.19 6.14 10.21
N LEU A 191 -5.72 4.90 10.26
CA LEU A 191 -5.48 3.91 9.22
C LEU A 191 -6.01 4.34 7.86
N ASP A 192 -7.19 4.92 7.82
CA ASP A 192 -7.81 5.41 6.59
C ASP A 192 -6.95 6.49 5.92
N ARG A 193 -6.45 7.46 6.71
CA ARG A 193 -5.47 8.45 6.23
C ARG A 193 -4.18 7.81 5.72
N ILE A 194 -3.64 6.81 6.42
CA ILE A 194 -2.45 6.08 5.98
C ILE A 194 -2.69 5.43 4.61
N LEU A 195 -3.83 4.78 4.41
CA LEU A 195 -4.19 4.17 3.14
C LEU A 195 -4.30 5.21 2.01
N ILE A 196 -4.92 6.37 2.27
CA ILE A 196 -5.01 7.48 1.31
C ILE A 196 -3.61 7.97 0.92
N LEU A 197 -2.76 8.24 1.90
CA LEU A 197 -1.41 8.78 1.68
C LEU A 197 -0.46 7.81 0.95
N HIS A 198 -0.81 6.51 0.93
CA HIS A 198 -0.03 5.46 0.26
C HIS A 198 -0.72 4.91 -1.01
N ALA A 199 -1.87 5.48 -1.42
CA ALA A 199 -2.66 4.92 -2.51
C ALA A 199 -1.94 4.97 -3.86
N ASP A 200 -1.18 6.03 -4.16
CA ASP A 200 -0.36 6.13 -5.37
C ASP A 200 0.84 7.08 -5.17
N HIS A 201 1.93 6.82 -5.87
CA HIS A 201 3.10 7.70 -5.92
C HIS A 201 3.84 7.53 -7.25
N GLU A 202 3.16 7.77 -8.36
CA GLU A 202 3.67 7.66 -9.73
C GLU A 202 4.22 6.25 -10.08
N GLN A 203 5.33 6.23 -10.83
CA GLN A 203 6.02 5.00 -11.24
C GLN A 203 7.05 4.55 -10.19
N ASN A 204 6.57 4.28 -8.98
CA ASN A 204 7.39 3.58 -7.99
C ASN A 204 7.74 2.15 -8.47
N ALA A 205 8.61 1.46 -7.74
CA ALA A 205 9.10 0.14 -8.14
C ALA A 205 7.97 -0.90 -8.25
N SER A 206 6.96 -0.88 -7.36
CA SER A 206 5.82 -1.79 -7.43
C SER A 206 4.95 -1.52 -8.65
N THR A 207 4.59 -0.25 -8.90
CA THR A 207 3.80 0.15 -10.06
C THR A 207 4.49 -0.26 -11.36
N SER A 208 5.80 0.00 -11.47
CA SER A 208 6.60 -0.39 -12.63
C SER A 208 6.65 -1.91 -12.81
N THR A 209 6.76 -2.67 -11.72
CA THR A 209 6.74 -4.14 -11.74
C THR A 209 5.39 -4.68 -12.20
N VAL A 210 4.27 -4.17 -11.65
CA VAL A 210 2.91 -4.55 -12.07
C VAL A 210 2.72 -4.29 -13.56
N ARG A 211 3.16 -3.13 -14.06
CA ARG A 211 3.07 -2.79 -15.49
C ARG A 211 3.94 -3.69 -16.35
N LEU A 212 5.16 -3.99 -15.91
CA LEU A 212 6.07 -4.88 -16.63
C LEU A 212 5.47 -6.27 -16.77
N VAL A 213 5.00 -6.86 -15.69
CA VAL A 213 4.34 -8.19 -15.73
C VAL A 213 3.07 -8.14 -16.57
N GLY A 214 2.25 -7.09 -16.41
CA GLY A 214 1.02 -6.90 -17.20
C GLY A 214 1.28 -6.74 -18.69
N SER A 215 2.45 -6.26 -19.12
CA SER A 215 2.81 -6.12 -20.52
C SER A 215 2.91 -7.47 -21.26
N SER A 216 3.09 -8.57 -20.53
CA SER A 216 3.07 -9.93 -21.09
C SER A 216 1.65 -10.51 -21.26
N GLY A 217 0.61 -9.79 -20.85
CA GLY A 217 -0.76 -10.29 -20.84
C GLY A 217 -1.11 -11.12 -19.59
N ALA A 218 -0.28 -11.09 -18.55
CA ALA A 218 -0.54 -11.77 -17.29
C ALA A 218 -1.81 -11.20 -16.60
N ASN A 219 -2.55 -12.07 -15.89
CA ASN A 219 -3.75 -11.67 -15.19
C ASN A 219 -3.46 -10.68 -14.03
N PRO A 220 -4.44 -9.85 -13.60
CA PRO A 220 -4.24 -8.83 -12.58
C PRO A 220 -3.75 -9.35 -11.24
N PHE A 221 -4.17 -10.54 -10.80
CA PHE A 221 -3.74 -11.13 -9.53
C PHE A 221 -2.25 -11.49 -9.55
N ALA A 222 -1.77 -12.09 -10.63
CA ALA A 222 -0.35 -12.37 -10.84
C ALA A 222 0.48 -11.07 -10.91
N CYS A 223 -0.02 -10.05 -11.61
CA CYS A 223 0.63 -8.75 -11.70
C CYS A 223 0.79 -8.10 -10.32
N VAL A 224 -0.28 -8.07 -9.51
CA VAL A 224 -0.26 -7.47 -8.18
C VAL A 224 0.59 -8.30 -7.21
N SER A 225 0.58 -9.63 -7.30
CA SER A 225 1.48 -10.48 -6.53
C SER A 225 2.95 -10.14 -6.79
N ALA A 226 3.33 -9.91 -8.05
CA ALA A 226 4.68 -9.44 -8.40
C ALA A 226 4.97 -8.04 -7.83
N GLY A 227 3.98 -7.13 -7.85
CA GLY A 227 4.08 -5.82 -7.21
C GLY A 227 4.31 -5.92 -5.69
N ILE A 228 3.62 -6.83 -5.01
CA ILE A 228 3.80 -7.10 -3.58
C ILE A 228 5.21 -7.65 -3.31
N SER A 229 5.71 -8.54 -4.17
CA SER A 229 7.09 -9.05 -4.09
C SER A 229 8.11 -7.91 -4.18
N CYS A 230 7.89 -6.96 -5.08
CA CYS A 230 8.74 -5.78 -5.22
C CYS A 230 8.61 -4.85 -4.00
N LEU A 231 7.39 -4.66 -3.47
CA LEU A 231 7.11 -3.84 -2.30
C LEU A 231 7.86 -4.33 -1.05
N TRP A 232 8.01 -5.63 -0.91
CA TRP A 232 8.71 -6.24 0.23
C TRP A 232 10.21 -5.94 0.27
N GLY A 233 10.80 -5.56 -0.85
CA GLY A 233 12.24 -5.26 -0.92
C GLY A 233 12.66 -4.11 0.01
N PRO A 234 13.86 -4.19 0.67
CA PRO A 234 14.34 -3.20 1.65
C PRO A 234 14.59 -1.81 1.04
N ALA A 235 14.74 -1.72 -0.26
CA ALA A 235 14.87 -0.45 -0.98
C ALA A 235 13.52 0.17 -1.39
N HIS A 236 12.41 -0.40 -0.97
CA HIS A 236 11.05 0.07 -1.26
C HIS A 236 10.19 0.01 0.00
N GLY A 237 9.06 -0.70 0.03
CA GLY A 237 8.19 -0.79 1.21
C GLY A 237 8.83 -1.42 2.44
N GLY A 238 9.78 -2.35 2.27
CA GLY A 238 10.59 -2.90 3.36
C GLY A 238 11.43 -1.88 4.12
N ALA A 239 11.58 -0.65 3.61
CA ALA A 239 12.21 0.45 4.35
C ALA A 239 11.42 0.85 5.61
N ASN A 240 10.10 0.65 5.64
CA ASN A 240 9.28 0.89 6.84
C ASN A 240 9.64 -0.09 7.98
N GLU A 241 9.81 -1.36 7.65
CA GLU A 241 10.27 -2.38 8.60
C GLU A 241 11.67 -2.04 9.12
N ALA A 242 12.60 -1.68 8.25
CA ALA A 242 13.93 -1.26 8.63
C ALA A 242 13.94 0.01 9.52
N CYS A 243 12.98 0.91 9.33
CA CYS A 243 12.81 2.07 10.20
C CYS A 243 12.37 1.65 11.60
N LEU A 244 11.40 0.74 11.74
CA LEU A 244 10.99 0.21 13.04
C LEU A 244 12.14 -0.50 13.75
N GLN A 245 12.88 -1.36 13.04
CA GLN A 245 14.05 -2.05 13.60
C GLN A 245 15.11 -1.07 14.09
N MET A 246 15.35 0.02 13.35
CA MET A 246 16.27 1.09 13.77
C MET A 246 15.77 1.79 15.04
N LEU A 247 14.48 2.09 15.16
CA LEU A 247 13.91 2.71 16.35
C LEU A 247 14.01 1.77 17.56
N GLU A 248 13.76 0.48 17.39
CA GLU A 248 13.96 -0.54 18.41
C GLU A 248 15.44 -0.66 18.83
N GLU A 249 16.38 -0.59 17.88
CA GLU A 249 17.82 -0.59 18.16
C GLU A 249 18.25 0.66 18.95
N ILE A 250 17.72 1.83 18.61
CA ILE A 250 17.96 3.07 19.36
C ILE A 250 17.40 2.91 20.79
N GLY A 251 16.16 2.47 20.92
CA GLY A 251 15.50 2.08 22.17
C GLY A 251 15.21 3.20 23.14
N ASP A 252 16.09 4.20 23.29
CA ASP A 252 15.95 5.30 24.24
C ASP A 252 16.40 6.63 23.63
N VAL A 253 15.69 7.71 23.98
CA VAL A 253 15.94 9.08 23.48
C VAL A 253 17.38 9.54 23.76
N SER A 254 17.97 9.15 24.87
CA SER A 254 19.35 9.51 25.25
C SER A 254 20.41 8.98 24.26
N ARG A 255 20.08 7.97 23.45
CA ARG A 255 20.98 7.40 22.45
C ARG A 255 20.88 8.03 21.08
N ILE A 256 19.93 8.93 20.83
CA ILE A 256 19.72 9.56 19.52
C ILE A 256 20.99 10.23 19.01
N ASP A 257 21.70 10.98 19.86
CA ASP A 257 22.93 11.69 19.46
C ASP A 257 24.05 10.75 19.02
N GLU A 258 24.16 9.56 19.61
CA GLU A 258 25.10 8.52 19.17
C GLU A 258 24.79 8.08 17.75
N TYR A 259 23.53 7.76 17.45
CA TYR A 259 23.11 7.28 16.15
C TYR A 259 23.20 8.37 15.04
N ILE A 260 22.91 9.63 15.41
CA ILE A 260 23.11 10.77 14.51
C ILE A 260 24.61 10.93 14.17
N LYS A 261 25.51 10.78 15.14
CA LYS A 261 26.95 10.82 14.89
C LYS A 261 27.39 9.70 13.97
N ARG A 262 26.94 8.46 14.21
CA ARG A 262 27.21 7.31 13.33
C ARG A 262 26.73 7.54 11.90
N ALA A 263 25.56 8.15 11.70
CA ALA A 263 25.01 8.44 10.38
C ALA A 263 25.74 9.57 9.64
N LYS A 264 26.36 10.50 10.38
CA LYS A 264 27.18 11.59 9.83
C LYS A 264 28.63 11.20 9.55
N ASP A 265 29.08 10.09 10.10
CA ASP A 265 30.43 9.57 9.87
C ASP A 265 30.51 8.99 8.46
N LYS A 266 31.37 9.56 7.63
CA LYS A 266 31.58 9.16 6.22
C LYS A 266 32.19 7.76 6.07
N ASP A 267 32.89 7.29 7.09
CA ASP A 267 33.51 5.96 7.12
C ASP A 267 32.54 4.90 7.67
N SER A 268 31.39 5.32 8.19
CA SER A 268 30.32 4.44 8.65
C SER A 268 29.38 4.08 7.51
N ASN A 269 29.02 2.81 7.41
CA ASN A 269 27.96 2.32 6.52
C ASN A 269 26.56 2.51 7.12
N TYR A 270 26.45 3.14 8.30
CA TYR A 270 25.19 3.33 8.98
C TYR A 270 24.33 4.39 8.30
N ARG A 271 23.05 4.07 8.09
CA ARG A 271 22.06 4.99 7.52
C ARG A 271 20.85 5.11 8.44
N LEU A 272 20.40 6.34 8.67
CA LEU A 272 19.11 6.58 9.31
C LEU A 272 18.00 6.19 8.34
N MET A 273 17.21 5.18 8.70
CA MET A 273 16.05 4.75 7.93
C MET A 273 14.89 5.72 8.16
N GLY A 274 14.04 5.92 7.14
CA GLY A 274 12.94 6.89 7.20
C GLY A 274 13.34 8.34 6.90
N PHE A 275 14.61 8.60 6.59
CA PHE A 275 15.12 9.92 6.21
C PHE A 275 15.59 9.92 4.75
N GLY A 276 15.38 11.08 4.10
CA GLY A 276 15.68 11.27 2.70
C GLY A 276 14.60 10.70 1.78
N HIS A 277 14.40 11.39 0.67
CA HIS A 277 13.45 10.98 -0.36
C HIS A 277 14.04 11.23 -1.74
N ARG A 278 13.77 10.32 -2.70
CA ARG A 278 14.33 10.43 -4.05
C ARG A 278 13.74 11.60 -4.84
N VAL A 279 12.46 11.92 -4.60
CA VAL A 279 11.71 12.93 -5.35
C VAL A 279 11.63 14.26 -4.59
N TYR A 280 11.21 14.24 -3.33
CA TYR A 280 11.06 15.45 -2.53
C TYR A 280 12.42 15.95 -2.05
N LYS A 281 12.73 17.24 -2.36
CA LYS A 281 13.97 17.89 -1.95
C LYS A 281 13.83 18.74 -0.69
N ASN A 282 12.64 19.34 -0.49
CA ASN A 282 12.35 20.16 0.67
C ASN A 282 11.60 19.37 1.75
N PHE A 283 10.35 19.02 1.47
CA PHE A 283 9.53 18.21 2.38
C PHE A 283 8.52 17.36 1.60
N ASP A 284 8.15 16.25 2.21
CA ASP A 284 7.06 15.40 1.72
C ASP A 284 5.73 15.93 2.28
N PRO A 285 4.76 16.33 1.46
CA PRO A 285 3.49 16.89 1.94
C PRO A 285 2.70 15.92 2.83
N ARG A 286 2.97 14.62 2.71
CA ARG A 286 2.37 13.58 3.55
C ARG A 286 2.91 13.58 4.98
N ALA A 287 4.16 14.01 5.19
CA ALA A 287 4.82 13.92 6.48
C ALA A 287 4.14 14.77 7.56
N LYS A 288 3.58 15.95 7.20
CA LYS A 288 2.83 16.78 8.13
C LYS A 288 1.58 16.06 8.64
N LEU A 289 0.79 15.52 7.72
CA LEU A 289 -0.44 14.78 8.04
C LEU A 289 -0.16 13.52 8.86
N MET A 290 0.90 12.79 8.49
CA MET A 290 1.33 11.61 9.26
C MET A 290 1.73 11.96 10.69
N ARG A 291 2.45 13.07 10.89
CA ARG A 291 2.82 13.55 12.23
C ARG A 291 1.58 13.94 13.04
N GLU A 292 0.66 14.70 12.46
CA GLU A 292 -0.59 15.08 13.11
C GLU A 292 -1.40 13.84 13.51
N THR A 293 -1.54 12.88 12.59
CA THR A 293 -2.22 11.60 12.84
C THR A 293 -1.53 10.78 13.94
N CYS A 294 -0.19 10.76 13.98
CA CYS A 294 0.57 10.10 15.03
C CYS A 294 0.26 10.71 16.40
N HIS A 295 0.25 12.04 16.52
CA HIS A 295 -0.10 12.72 17.77
C HIS A 295 -1.56 12.44 18.19
N GLU A 296 -2.52 12.44 17.25
CA GLU A 296 -3.90 12.07 17.55
C GLU A 296 -3.99 10.66 18.17
N VAL A 297 -3.29 9.69 17.58
CA VAL A 297 -3.27 8.29 18.06
C VAL A 297 -2.57 8.17 19.42
N LEU A 298 -1.40 8.80 19.60
CA LEU A 298 -0.68 8.76 20.89
C LEU A 298 -1.50 9.38 22.00
N ASN A 299 -2.18 10.50 21.73
CA ASN A 299 -3.08 11.13 22.69
C ASN A 299 -4.24 10.21 23.09
N GLU A 300 -4.87 9.57 22.10
CA GLU A 300 -5.98 8.63 22.32
C GLU A 300 -5.56 7.42 23.16
N LEU A 301 -4.34 6.93 22.94
CA LEU A 301 -3.78 5.79 23.69
C LEU A 301 -3.21 6.19 25.06
N GLY A 302 -3.22 7.47 25.41
CA GLY A 302 -2.61 7.97 26.66
C GLY A 302 -1.09 7.83 26.70
N LEU A 303 -0.46 7.71 25.54
CA LEU A 303 0.99 7.60 25.39
C LEU A 303 1.57 9.01 25.17
N HIS A 304 1.60 9.81 26.19
CA HIS A 304 2.26 11.12 26.16
C HIS A 304 3.74 10.92 26.45
N ASN A 305 4.58 11.15 25.46
CA ASN A 305 6.00 11.43 25.70
C ASN A 305 6.12 12.94 25.81
N ASP A 306 6.28 13.44 27.04
CA ASP A 306 6.70 14.81 27.34
C ASP A 306 8.13 15.08 26.81
#